data_d3671b60c64764f6a344f5cd72f73ccd
#
_entry.id   d3671b60c64764f6a344f5cd72f73ccd
#
_cell.length_a   1.000
_cell.length_b   1.000
_cell.length_c   1.000
_cell.angle_alpha   90.00
_cell.angle_beta   90.00
_cell.angle_gamma   90.00
#
_symmetry.space_group_name_H-M   'P 1'
#
loop_
_entity.id
_entity.type
_entity.pdbx_description
1 polymer ?
#
loop_
_entity_poly.entity_id
_entity_poly.type
_entity_poly.pdbx_seq_one_letter_code
_entity_poly.pdbx_strand_id
1 'polypeptide(L)'
;MTPPTALAPTTPATTSPLPMPPFELANRVGALRPDSWQEHFDVLGAAIRREVDRLLPADWAWGAKRALDFGSGAGRALRHFADLADDNEFWGCDIHGESIDWLNEHLAPMRGVVCSHAPGLPLDDGAVDLVWATSVFTHLTDHWSGWLLELHRLLAPGGILIATFLGEAMSHPIAGEEWDADRVGMNVTAYDESFDVGGPNVLMSPWWIAARWGRAFDILRIEPSGFMGAPGNGHGVVVARKRQIPVTIADLERPEHGEPREWAALTHQRTQLYREMTRWRARARALEAAAGAPAPPAALPEDVQNVLDLAPQVIADNHRLAEQVIELAREAADLERELQRLRSQAPARR
;
A
#
# COMPACT_ATOMS: atom_id res chain seq x y z
N MET A 1 18.84 -10.34 26.27
CA MET A 1 17.91 -10.33 25.13
C MET A 1 18.40 -11.37 24.15
N THR A 2 17.67 -12.47 24.04
CA THR A 2 18.01 -13.59 23.16
C THR A 2 17.57 -13.22 21.73
N PRO A 3 18.37 -13.44 20.69
CA PRO A 3 17.97 -13.17 19.31
C PRO A 3 16.81 -14.08 18.91
N PRO A 4 15.92 -13.64 18.02
CA PRO A 4 14.81 -14.47 17.57
C PRO A 4 15.33 -15.71 16.85
N THR A 5 14.75 -16.84 17.20
CA THR A 5 15.04 -18.17 16.68
C THR A 5 14.85 -18.18 15.16
N ALA A 6 15.92 -18.48 14.45
CA ALA A 6 15.88 -18.67 13.01
C ALA A 6 14.85 -19.75 12.64
N LEU A 7 14.00 -19.44 11.68
CA LEU A 7 13.11 -20.40 11.03
C LEU A 7 13.94 -21.57 10.46
N ALA A 8 13.59 -22.77 10.86
CA ALA A 8 14.21 -23.97 10.32
C ALA A 8 14.01 -24.05 8.80
N PRO A 9 15.01 -24.48 8.02
CA PRO A 9 14.88 -24.59 6.57
C PRO A 9 13.87 -25.69 6.22
N THR A 10 12.71 -25.27 5.74
CA THR A 10 11.76 -26.16 5.09
C THR A 10 12.18 -26.30 3.63
N THR A 11 12.49 -27.51 3.20
CA THR A 11 12.69 -28.05 1.85
C THR A 11 13.55 -27.17 0.92
N PRO A 12 14.59 -27.73 0.25
CA PRO A 12 15.43 -26.94 -0.65
C PRO A 12 14.52 -26.30 -1.71
N ALA A 13 14.57 -24.94 -1.79
CA ALA A 13 13.96 -24.21 -2.87
C ALA A 13 14.53 -24.76 -4.17
N THR A 14 13.68 -25.20 -5.07
CA THR A 14 14.06 -25.55 -6.44
C THR A 14 14.60 -24.25 -7.05
N THR A 15 15.91 -24.13 -7.20
CA THR A 15 16.52 -22.96 -7.83
C THR A 15 15.97 -22.85 -9.25
N SER A 16 15.37 -21.71 -9.55
CA SER A 16 14.89 -21.41 -10.90
C SER A 16 16.05 -21.50 -11.90
N PRO A 17 15.91 -22.20 -13.02
CA PRO A 17 16.95 -22.31 -14.02
C PRO A 17 17.24 -21.00 -14.77
N LEU A 18 16.46 -19.95 -14.53
CA LEU A 18 16.60 -18.65 -15.15
C LEU A 18 17.78 -17.83 -14.57
N PRO A 19 18.45 -17.01 -15.39
CA PRO A 19 19.61 -16.22 -14.94
C PRO A 19 19.23 -15.25 -13.81
N MET A 20 20.22 -14.92 -12.97
CA MET A 20 20.09 -13.91 -11.91
C MET A 20 20.42 -12.53 -12.46
N PRO A 21 19.67 -11.47 -12.08
CA PRO A 21 20.04 -10.10 -12.44
C PRO A 21 21.35 -9.67 -11.75
N PRO A 22 22.03 -8.64 -12.22
CA PRO A 22 23.11 -8.00 -11.45
C PRO A 22 22.65 -7.54 -10.06
N PHE A 23 23.58 -7.47 -9.12
CA PHE A 23 23.28 -7.09 -7.72
C PHE A 23 22.56 -5.75 -7.63
N GLU A 24 22.95 -4.77 -8.42
CA GLU A 24 22.37 -3.42 -8.45
C GLU A 24 20.90 -3.45 -8.79
N LEU A 25 20.48 -4.27 -9.75
CA LEU A 25 19.08 -4.46 -10.12
C LEU A 25 18.34 -5.31 -9.08
N ALA A 26 18.96 -6.36 -8.56
CA ALA A 26 18.37 -7.21 -7.54
C ALA A 26 18.09 -6.44 -6.24
N ASN A 27 19.01 -5.56 -5.84
CA ASN A 27 18.93 -4.80 -4.59
C ASN A 27 17.83 -3.70 -4.60
N ARG A 28 17.32 -3.30 -5.76
CA ARG A 28 16.26 -2.29 -5.86
C ARG A 28 14.93 -2.77 -5.27
N VAL A 29 14.66 -4.05 -5.28
CA VAL A 29 13.40 -4.62 -4.78
C VAL A 29 13.47 -5.08 -3.31
N GLY A 30 14.44 -4.56 -2.56
CA GLY A 30 14.62 -4.79 -1.13
C GLY A 30 16.10 -4.95 -0.77
N ALA A 31 16.49 -4.46 0.39
CA ALA A 31 17.87 -4.49 0.85
C ALA A 31 18.40 -5.93 0.94
N LEU A 32 19.32 -6.29 0.07
CA LEU A 32 19.95 -7.60 0.00
C LEU A 32 21.33 -7.54 0.65
N ARG A 33 21.76 -8.65 1.28
CA ARG A 33 23.11 -8.77 1.80
C ARG A 33 24.07 -9.08 0.65
N PRO A 34 25.15 -8.30 0.43
CA PRO A 34 26.06 -8.51 -0.70
C PRO A 34 26.62 -9.94 -0.81
N ASP A 35 26.87 -10.60 0.32
CA ASP A 35 27.53 -11.91 0.37
C ASP A 35 26.58 -13.08 0.04
N SER A 36 25.26 -12.88 0.05
CA SER A 36 24.25 -13.95 -0.14
C SER A 36 23.03 -13.46 -0.90
N TRP A 37 23.18 -12.44 -1.73
CA TRP A 37 22.05 -11.78 -2.37
C TRP A 37 21.31 -12.67 -3.36
N GLN A 38 22.00 -13.57 -4.08
CA GLN A 38 21.38 -14.46 -5.06
C GLN A 38 20.39 -15.42 -4.37
N GLU A 39 20.86 -16.07 -3.30
CA GLU A 39 20.01 -16.96 -2.51
C GLU A 39 18.83 -16.22 -1.90
N HIS A 40 19.08 -15.03 -1.34
CA HIS A 40 18.04 -14.22 -0.72
C HIS A 40 17.01 -13.72 -1.74
N PHE A 41 17.45 -13.28 -2.91
CA PHE A 41 16.61 -12.85 -4.02
C PHE A 41 15.70 -14.01 -4.48
N ASP A 42 16.26 -15.19 -4.65
CA ASP A 42 15.54 -16.39 -5.09
C ASP A 42 14.54 -16.87 -4.03
N VAL A 43 14.96 -16.99 -2.77
CA VAL A 43 14.09 -17.39 -1.65
C VAL A 43 12.91 -16.45 -1.46
N LEU A 44 13.13 -15.14 -1.55
CA LEU A 44 12.05 -14.15 -1.46
C LEU A 44 11.10 -14.24 -2.67
N GLY A 45 11.62 -14.41 -3.87
CA GLY A 45 10.79 -14.60 -5.06
C GLY A 45 9.91 -15.85 -4.97
N ALA A 46 10.49 -16.97 -4.54
CA ALA A 46 9.77 -18.22 -4.30
C ALA A 46 8.72 -18.07 -3.18
N ALA A 47 9.02 -17.27 -2.14
CA ALA A 47 8.04 -16.97 -1.09
C ALA A 47 6.85 -16.17 -1.62
N ILE A 48 7.08 -15.16 -2.44
CA ILE A 48 6.00 -14.38 -3.09
C ILE A 48 5.13 -15.30 -3.95
N ARG A 49 5.74 -16.19 -4.76
CA ARG A 49 4.99 -17.17 -5.55
C ARG A 49 4.06 -18.00 -4.68
N ARG A 50 4.58 -18.57 -3.59
CA ARG A 50 3.76 -19.39 -2.67
C ARG A 50 2.61 -18.59 -2.05
N GLU A 51 2.87 -17.32 -1.69
CA GLU A 51 1.83 -16.45 -1.14
C GLU A 51 0.76 -16.12 -2.18
N VAL A 52 1.15 -15.81 -3.42
CA VAL A 52 0.19 -15.61 -4.52
C VAL A 52 -0.69 -16.84 -4.69
N ASP A 53 -0.10 -18.05 -4.82
CA ASP A 53 -0.86 -19.29 -4.97
C ASP A 53 -1.79 -19.56 -3.77
N ARG A 54 -1.35 -19.28 -2.53
CA ARG A 54 -2.16 -19.43 -1.30
C ARG A 54 -3.36 -18.49 -1.25
N LEU A 55 -3.20 -17.29 -1.79
CA LEU A 55 -4.18 -16.22 -1.72
C LEU A 55 -5.20 -16.27 -2.86
N LEU A 56 -4.92 -17.00 -3.93
CA LEU A 56 -5.86 -17.14 -5.03
C LEU A 56 -7.18 -17.76 -4.54
N PRO A 57 -8.34 -17.24 -4.99
CA PRO A 57 -9.65 -17.79 -4.63
C PRO A 57 -9.81 -19.25 -5.06
N ALA A 58 -10.65 -20.00 -4.36
CA ALA A 58 -10.86 -21.41 -4.63
C ALA A 58 -11.45 -21.72 -6.03
N ASP A 59 -12.06 -20.72 -6.66
CA ASP A 59 -12.58 -20.78 -8.03
C ASP A 59 -11.55 -20.35 -9.09
N TRP A 60 -10.31 -20.04 -8.69
CA TRP A 60 -9.22 -19.76 -9.60
C TRP A 60 -8.56 -21.05 -10.10
N ALA A 61 -8.22 -21.04 -11.38
CA ALA A 61 -7.38 -22.09 -11.97
C ALA A 61 -6.43 -21.44 -12.99
N TRP A 62 -5.17 -21.88 -12.98
CA TRP A 62 -4.22 -21.57 -14.04
C TRP A 62 -4.63 -22.29 -15.35
N GLY A 63 -4.24 -21.76 -16.48
CA GLY A 63 -4.55 -22.22 -17.82
C GLY A 63 -5.20 -21.12 -18.65
N ALA A 64 -4.51 -20.66 -19.69
CA ALA A 64 -4.87 -19.53 -20.54
C ALA A 64 -5.14 -18.23 -19.76
N LYS A 65 -4.40 -18.02 -18.64
CA LYS A 65 -4.47 -16.82 -17.80
C LYS A 65 -3.40 -15.82 -18.19
N ARG A 66 -3.71 -14.54 -18.02
CA ARG A 66 -2.77 -13.44 -18.18
C ARG A 66 -2.58 -12.77 -16.81
N ALA A 67 -1.35 -12.68 -16.37
CA ALA A 67 -1.02 -12.16 -15.05
C ALA A 67 0.01 -11.04 -15.13
N LEU A 68 -0.12 -10.05 -14.23
CA LEU A 68 0.75 -8.87 -14.14
C LEU A 68 1.39 -8.79 -12.75
N ASP A 69 2.71 -8.76 -12.71
CA ASP A 69 3.51 -8.37 -11.54
C ASP A 69 3.71 -6.85 -11.55
N PHE A 70 2.94 -6.14 -10.74
CA PHE A 70 3.03 -4.69 -10.62
C PHE A 70 4.11 -4.30 -9.61
N GLY A 71 5.20 -3.68 -10.10
CA GLY A 71 6.43 -3.44 -9.36
C GLY A 71 7.36 -4.65 -9.40
N SER A 72 7.54 -5.24 -10.59
CA SER A 72 8.28 -6.50 -10.77
C SER A 72 9.78 -6.38 -10.55
N GLY A 73 10.33 -5.16 -10.62
CA GLY A 73 11.77 -4.97 -10.73
C GLY A 73 12.35 -5.81 -11.87
N ALA A 74 13.49 -6.45 -11.62
CA ALA A 74 14.10 -7.40 -12.56
C ALA A 74 13.47 -8.82 -12.48
N GLY A 75 12.20 -8.94 -12.12
CA GLY A 75 11.43 -10.18 -12.16
C GLY A 75 11.68 -11.14 -10.99
N ARG A 76 11.90 -10.63 -9.77
CA ARG A 76 12.15 -11.44 -8.57
C ARG A 76 11.06 -12.48 -8.33
N ALA A 77 9.79 -12.09 -8.35
CA ALA A 77 8.67 -13.01 -8.17
C ALA A 77 8.34 -13.71 -9.50
N LEU A 78 8.34 -12.95 -10.58
CA LEU A 78 7.89 -13.38 -11.90
C LEU A 78 8.62 -14.63 -12.40
N ARG A 79 9.95 -14.72 -12.19
CA ARG A 79 10.78 -15.87 -12.58
C ARG A 79 10.30 -17.22 -12.01
N HIS A 80 9.63 -17.20 -10.86
CA HIS A 80 9.11 -18.40 -10.21
C HIS A 80 7.78 -18.89 -10.79
N PHE A 81 7.23 -18.21 -11.81
CA PHE A 81 6.07 -18.65 -12.58
C PHE A 81 6.45 -19.27 -13.94
N ALA A 82 7.75 -19.49 -14.18
CA ALA A 82 8.24 -20.06 -15.44
C ALA A 82 7.66 -21.45 -15.76
N ASP A 83 7.34 -22.24 -14.74
CA ASP A 83 6.69 -23.56 -14.85
C ASP A 83 5.25 -23.48 -15.38
N LEU A 84 4.63 -22.31 -15.36
CA LEU A 84 3.27 -22.07 -15.86
C LEU A 84 3.24 -21.31 -17.18
N ALA A 85 4.39 -20.89 -17.69
CA ALA A 85 4.46 -19.96 -18.83
C ALA A 85 4.11 -20.58 -20.18
N ASP A 86 4.04 -21.91 -20.28
CA ASP A 86 3.62 -22.62 -21.50
C ASP A 86 2.12 -22.40 -21.79
N ASP A 87 1.30 -22.32 -20.75
CA ASP A 87 -0.15 -22.19 -20.84
C ASP A 87 -0.69 -20.83 -20.40
N ASN A 88 0.17 -19.92 -19.92
CA ASN A 88 -0.22 -18.63 -19.37
C ASN A 88 0.72 -17.52 -19.83
N GLU A 89 0.23 -16.28 -19.87
CA GLU A 89 1.03 -15.10 -20.16
C GLU A 89 1.38 -14.34 -18.88
N PHE A 90 2.65 -14.00 -18.71
CA PHE A 90 3.15 -13.26 -17.57
C PHE A 90 3.79 -11.94 -18.01
N TRP A 91 3.34 -10.87 -17.36
CA TRP A 91 3.84 -9.52 -17.56
C TRP A 91 4.41 -8.98 -16.27
N GLY A 92 5.50 -8.21 -16.38
CA GLY A 92 6.00 -7.36 -15.30
C GLY A 92 5.89 -5.90 -15.68
N CYS A 93 5.67 -5.00 -14.73
CA CYS A 93 5.88 -3.58 -14.94
C CYS A 93 6.62 -2.96 -13.77
N ASP A 94 7.47 -1.98 -14.07
CA ASP A 94 8.24 -1.25 -13.07
C ASP A 94 8.57 0.15 -13.62
N ILE A 95 8.85 1.10 -12.70
CA ILE A 95 9.32 2.44 -13.07
C ILE A 95 10.79 2.44 -13.50
N HIS A 96 11.55 1.40 -13.15
CA HIS A 96 12.97 1.30 -13.42
C HIS A 96 13.23 0.61 -14.77
N GLY A 97 13.54 1.41 -15.80
CA GLY A 97 13.72 0.94 -17.18
C GLY A 97 14.78 -0.17 -17.29
N GLU A 98 15.95 -0.02 -16.67
CA GLU A 98 17.03 -1.01 -16.75
C GLU A 98 16.62 -2.38 -16.17
N SER A 99 15.77 -2.40 -15.14
CA SER A 99 15.22 -3.65 -14.60
C SER A 99 14.30 -4.34 -15.59
N ILE A 100 13.48 -3.56 -16.30
CA ILE A 100 12.56 -4.07 -17.31
C ILE A 100 13.31 -4.51 -18.57
N ASP A 101 14.34 -3.78 -18.99
CA ASP A 101 15.21 -4.17 -20.11
C ASP A 101 15.86 -5.53 -19.80
N TRP A 102 16.42 -5.68 -18.60
CA TRP A 102 17.01 -6.94 -18.16
C TRP A 102 15.98 -8.08 -18.15
N LEU A 103 14.78 -7.83 -17.64
CA LEU A 103 13.68 -8.82 -17.62
C LEU A 103 13.34 -9.29 -19.04
N ASN A 104 13.18 -8.35 -19.97
CA ASN A 104 12.85 -8.65 -21.38
C ASN A 104 13.95 -9.46 -22.08
N GLU A 105 15.21 -9.19 -21.78
CA GLU A 105 16.35 -9.89 -22.38
C GLU A 105 16.53 -11.30 -21.83
N HIS A 106 16.22 -11.52 -20.52
CA HIS A 106 16.69 -12.72 -19.82
C HIS A 106 15.57 -13.65 -19.31
N LEU A 107 14.34 -13.17 -19.22
CA LEU A 107 13.23 -13.94 -18.64
C LEU A 107 12.14 -14.34 -19.65
N ALA A 108 12.48 -14.45 -20.95
CA ALA A 108 11.51 -14.95 -21.94
C ALA A 108 10.93 -16.32 -21.49
N PRO A 109 9.62 -16.59 -21.67
CA PRO A 109 8.66 -15.82 -22.48
C PRO A 109 7.95 -14.67 -21.75
N MET A 110 8.33 -14.35 -20.52
CA MET A 110 7.76 -13.22 -19.77
C MET A 110 8.09 -11.90 -20.44
N ARG A 111 7.23 -10.90 -20.27
CA ARG A 111 7.36 -9.58 -20.90
C ARG A 111 7.32 -8.48 -19.85
N GLY A 112 8.16 -7.48 -20.00
CA GLY A 112 8.21 -6.32 -19.14
C GLY A 112 7.81 -5.04 -19.86
N VAL A 113 7.12 -4.14 -19.13
CA VAL A 113 6.71 -2.82 -19.58
C VAL A 113 7.17 -1.78 -18.57
N VAL A 114 7.85 -0.74 -19.05
CA VAL A 114 8.22 0.41 -18.20
C VAL A 114 6.96 1.24 -17.95
N CYS A 115 6.70 1.56 -16.68
CA CYS A 115 5.65 2.49 -16.29
C CYS A 115 6.27 3.80 -15.76
N SER A 116 5.44 4.79 -15.49
CA SER A 116 5.82 6.04 -14.84
C SER A 116 5.29 6.12 -13.42
N HIS A 117 5.61 7.19 -12.68
CA HIS A 117 4.98 7.44 -11.39
C HIS A 117 3.46 7.69 -11.53
N ALA A 118 3.05 8.36 -12.61
CA ALA A 118 1.64 8.56 -12.92
C ALA A 118 1.01 7.29 -13.46
N PRO A 119 -0.25 6.99 -13.11
CA PRO A 119 -0.94 5.80 -13.58
C PRO A 119 -1.15 5.83 -15.09
N GLY A 120 -1.03 4.66 -15.71
CA GLY A 120 -1.21 4.42 -17.15
C GLY A 120 -0.23 3.37 -17.66
N LEU A 121 -0.74 2.26 -18.14
CA LEU A 121 0.03 1.21 -18.80
C LEU A 121 -0.45 1.04 -20.25
N PRO A 122 0.46 0.79 -21.19
CA PRO A 122 0.11 0.59 -22.60
C PRO A 122 -0.47 -0.82 -22.83
N LEU A 123 -1.46 -1.20 -22.04
CA LEU A 123 -2.21 -2.44 -22.12
C LEU A 123 -3.69 -2.12 -22.27
N ASP A 124 -4.41 -2.97 -22.99
CA ASP A 124 -5.84 -2.81 -23.24
C ASP A 124 -6.69 -3.01 -21.96
N ASP A 125 -7.92 -2.52 -21.99
CA ASP A 125 -8.91 -2.78 -20.97
C ASP A 125 -9.18 -4.29 -20.86
N GLY A 126 -9.16 -4.82 -19.65
CA GLY A 126 -9.36 -6.26 -19.41
C GLY A 126 -8.20 -7.13 -19.93
N ALA A 127 -7.00 -6.56 -20.08
CA ALA A 127 -5.84 -7.27 -20.61
C ALA A 127 -5.36 -8.41 -19.72
N VAL A 128 -5.63 -8.39 -18.42
CA VAL A 128 -5.11 -9.37 -17.46
C VAL A 128 -6.20 -9.96 -16.55
N ASP A 129 -5.99 -11.19 -16.11
CA ASP A 129 -6.91 -11.91 -15.22
C ASP A 129 -6.50 -11.80 -13.74
N LEU A 130 -5.19 -11.59 -13.50
CA LEU A 130 -4.59 -11.47 -12.17
C LEU A 130 -3.57 -10.33 -12.16
N VAL A 131 -3.61 -9.53 -11.11
CA VAL A 131 -2.53 -8.60 -10.76
C VAL A 131 -2.07 -8.92 -9.34
N TRP A 132 -0.76 -9.03 -9.13
CA TRP A 132 -0.21 -8.93 -7.79
C TRP A 132 0.73 -7.73 -7.69
N ALA A 133 0.72 -7.10 -6.52
CA ALA A 133 1.51 -5.89 -6.21
C ALA A 133 2.19 -6.08 -4.85
N THR A 134 3.44 -6.50 -4.85
CA THR A 134 4.21 -6.70 -3.61
C THR A 134 5.03 -5.46 -3.29
N SER A 135 4.75 -4.81 -2.16
CA SER A 135 5.44 -3.58 -1.71
C SER A 135 5.35 -2.41 -2.70
N VAL A 136 4.24 -2.25 -3.42
CA VAL A 136 4.02 -1.10 -4.30
C VAL A 136 3.07 -0.10 -3.66
N PHE A 137 1.87 -0.52 -3.23
CA PHE A 137 0.93 0.35 -2.52
C PHE A 137 1.49 0.88 -1.19
N THR A 138 2.52 0.25 -0.68
CA THR A 138 3.30 0.71 0.48
C THR A 138 4.05 2.01 0.23
N HIS A 139 4.12 2.49 -1.01
CA HIS A 139 4.84 3.70 -1.45
C HIS A 139 3.98 4.64 -2.30
N LEU A 140 2.78 4.22 -2.73
CA LEU A 140 1.89 5.05 -3.52
C LEU A 140 1.17 6.07 -2.63
N THR A 141 1.63 7.30 -2.65
CA THR A 141 1.05 8.42 -1.91
C THR A 141 -0.17 9.00 -2.65
N ASP A 142 0.01 10.09 -3.39
CA ASP A 142 -1.08 10.80 -4.08
C ASP A 142 -1.65 10.05 -5.28
N HIS A 143 -0.91 9.07 -5.82
CA HIS A 143 -1.31 8.30 -7.00
C HIS A 143 -1.98 6.96 -6.67
N TRP A 144 -2.25 6.65 -5.40
CA TRP A 144 -2.83 5.35 -5.01
C TRP A 144 -4.19 5.08 -5.69
N SER A 145 -5.05 6.10 -5.73
CA SER A 145 -6.40 6.00 -6.31
C SER A 145 -6.34 5.85 -7.83
N GLY A 146 -5.46 6.63 -8.47
CA GLY A 146 -5.23 6.55 -9.90
C GLY A 146 -4.67 5.19 -10.32
N TRP A 147 -3.70 4.66 -9.59
CA TRP A 147 -3.16 3.31 -9.84
C TRP A 147 -4.18 2.22 -9.54
N LEU A 148 -4.96 2.33 -8.46
CA LEU A 148 -6.01 1.37 -8.18
C LEU A 148 -7.06 1.33 -9.30
N LEU A 149 -7.42 2.50 -9.84
CA LEU A 149 -8.33 2.62 -10.98
C LEU A 149 -7.73 2.06 -12.27
N GLU A 150 -6.43 2.28 -12.50
CA GLU A 150 -5.72 1.71 -13.65
C GLU A 150 -5.66 0.18 -13.58
N LEU A 151 -5.33 -0.38 -12.42
CA LEU A 151 -5.36 -1.84 -12.23
C LEU A 151 -6.79 -2.39 -12.39
N HIS A 152 -7.80 -1.65 -11.93
CA HIS A 152 -9.20 -2.00 -12.19
C HIS A 152 -9.51 -2.00 -13.69
N ARG A 153 -9.03 -1.03 -14.47
CA ARG A 153 -9.18 -1.00 -15.92
C ARG A 153 -8.56 -2.22 -16.60
N LEU A 154 -7.33 -2.55 -16.21
CA LEU A 154 -6.53 -3.64 -16.80
C LEU A 154 -7.09 -5.02 -16.49
N LEU A 155 -7.72 -5.20 -15.34
CA LEU A 155 -8.29 -6.49 -14.96
C LEU A 155 -9.50 -6.84 -15.83
N ALA A 156 -9.56 -8.09 -16.30
CA ALA A 156 -10.73 -8.67 -16.95
C ALA A 156 -11.94 -8.70 -15.99
N PRO A 157 -13.18 -8.85 -16.50
CA PRO A 157 -14.34 -9.08 -15.64
C PRO A 157 -14.13 -10.23 -14.66
N GLY A 158 -14.28 -9.96 -13.35
CA GLY A 158 -14.02 -10.94 -12.30
C GLY A 158 -12.54 -11.22 -12.00
N GLY A 159 -11.62 -10.48 -12.62
CA GLY A 159 -10.19 -10.56 -12.37
C GLY A 159 -9.81 -10.22 -10.94
N ILE A 160 -8.66 -10.72 -10.50
CA ILE A 160 -8.20 -10.69 -9.10
C ILE A 160 -7.03 -9.71 -8.94
N LEU A 161 -7.10 -8.91 -7.89
CA LEU A 161 -5.99 -8.10 -7.38
C LEU A 161 -5.52 -8.69 -6.04
N ILE A 162 -4.22 -8.96 -5.91
CA ILE A 162 -3.53 -9.28 -4.66
C ILE A 162 -2.54 -8.15 -4.41
N ALA A 163 -2.69 -7.40 -3.34
CA ALA A 163 -1.80 -6.27 -3.06
C ALA A 163 -1.39 -6.24 -1.59
N THR A 164 -0.12 -5.98 -1.32
CA THR A 164 0.38 -5.82 0.05
C THR A 164 0.28 -4.37 0.51
N PHE A 165 0.13 -4.19 1.82
CA PHE A 165 0.10 -2.90 2.48
C PHE A 165 0.87 -2.92 3.79
N LEU A 166 1.31 -1.75 4.27
CA LEU A 166 1.89 -1.62 5.61
C LEU A 166 0.74 -1.40 6.61
N GLY A 167 0.56 -2.36 7.50
CA GLY A 167 -0.47 -2.33 8.54
C GLY A 167 0.13 -2.20 9.95
N GLU A 168 -0.62 -2.67 10.93
CA GLU A 168 -0.27 -2.63 12.36
C GLU A 168 1.14 -3.13 12.66
N ALA A 169 1.53 -4.27 12.11
CA ALA A 169 2.85 -4.86 12.35
C ALA A 169 4.02 -3.97 11.92
N MET A 170 3.78 -3.03 11.01
CA MET A 170 4.80 -2.15 10.44
C MET A 170 4.77 -0.73 11.01
N SER A 171 3.77 -0.37 11.84
CA SER A 171 3.63 0.98 12.39
C SER A 171 4.85 1.40 13.22
N HIS A 172 5.20 0.62 14.23
CA HIS A 172 6.36 0.93 15.08
C HIS A 172 7.70 0.86 14.33
N PRO A 173 7.99 -0.20 13.52
CA PRO A 173 9.25 -0.26 12.77
C PRO A 173 9.44 0.88 11.76
N ILE A 174 8.38 1.36 11.13
CA ILE A 174 8.45 2.36 10.05
C ILE A 174 8.20 3.78 10.57
N ALA A 175 7.10 3.98 11.31
CA ALA A 175 6.70 5.31 11.77
C ALA A 175 7.23 5.64 13.18
N GLY A 176 7.71 4.64 13.94
CA GLY A 176 8.11 4.81 15.34
C GLY A 176 6.92 5.08 16.27
N GLU A 177 5.70 4.77 15.84
CA GLU A 177 4.46 5.04 16.56
C GLU A 177 3.70 3.75 16.85
N GLU A 178 3.01 3.74 18.00
CA GLU A 178 2.06 2.68 18.32
C GLU A 178 0.88 2.74 17.33
N TRP A 179 0.37 1.55 16.96
CA TRP A 179 -0.78 1.45 16.09
C TRP A 179 -2.06 1.87 16.80
N ASP A 180 -2.81 2.76 16.18
CA ASP A 180 -4.15 3.14 16.62
C ASP A 180 -5.13 2.92 15.46
N ALA A 181 -5.86 1.81 15.51
CA ALA A 181 -6.79 1.41 14.47
C ALA A 181 -7.93 2.42 14.23
N ASP A 182 -8.22 3.27 15.20
CA ASP A 182 -9.26 4.31 15.10
C ASP A 182 -8.72 5.62 14.50
N ARG A 183 -7.39 5.78 14.43
CA ARG A 183 -6.74 7.00 13.92
C ARG A 183 -5.93 6.79 12.65
N VAL A 184 -5.61 5.55 12.30
CA VAL A 184 -4.89 5.27 11.05
C VAL A 184 -5.90 4.87 9.99
N GLY A 185 -6.08 5.73 9.00
CA GLY A 185 -6.72 5.38 7.73
C GLY A 185 -5.66 5.03 6.69
N MET A 186 -5.24 6.02 5.92
CA MET A 186 -4.03 6.03 5.13
C MET A 186 -3.09 7.08 5.73
N ASN A 187 -1.91 6.66 6.21
CA ASN A 187 -0.95 7.55 6.84
C ASN A 187 0.39 7.47 6.11
N VAL A 188 0.91 8.62 5.67
CA VAL A 188 2.16 8.72 4.92
C VAL A 188 3.25 9.21 5.85
N THR A 189 4.40 8.53 5.84
CA THR A 189 5.62 8.94 6.52
C THR A 189 6.77 9.05 5.53
N ALA A 190 7.78 9.86 5.83
CA ALA A 190 8.92 10.08 4.93
C ALA A 190 8.48 10.52 3.50
N TYR A 191 7.52 11.45 3.44
CA TYR A 191 6.87 11.87 2.18
C TYR A 191 7.84 12.39 1.13
N ASP A 192 8.92 13.04 1.56
CA ASP A 192 9.93 13.65 0.67
C ASP A 192 11.08 12.72 0.29
N GLU A 193 11.08 11.46 0.74
CA GLU A 193 12.15 10.54 0.39
C GLU A 193 12.02 10.05 -1.05
N SER A 194 13.17 9.98 -1.73
CA SER A 194 13.24 9.37 -3.07
C SER A 194 13.04 7.87 -2.99
N PHE A 195 12.37 7.28 -3.99
CA PHE A 195 12.22 5.83 -4.12
C PHE A 195 13.57 5.08 -4.16
N ASP A 196 14.64 5.74 -4.59
CA ASP A 196 15.99 5.14 -4.61
C ASP A 196 16.60 4.92 -3.22
N VAL A 197 16.05 5.55 -2.20
CA VAL A 197 16.52 5.42 -0.80
C VAL A 197 15.43 4.85 0.13
N GLY A 198 14.41 4.22 -0.42
CA GLY A 198 13.32 3.62 0.34
C GLY A 198 11.95 4.24 0.07
N GLY A 199 11.92 5.47 -0.44
CA GLY A 199 10.70 6.20 -0.77
C GLY A 199 9.83 6.55 0.43
N PRO A 200 8.71 7.22 0.18
CA PRO A 200 7.71 7.43 1.20
C PRO A 200 7.10 6.09 1.64
N ASN A 201 6.69 6.00 2.89
CA ASN A 201 6.00 4.83 3.42
C ASN A 201 4.54 5.14 3.69
N VAL A 202 3.66 4.26 3.22
CA VAL A 202 2.20 4.43 3.33
C VAL A 202 1.63 3.31 4.20
N LEU A 203 1.21 3.67 5.41
CA LEU A 203 0.47 2.77 6.30
C LEU A 203 -1.02 2.85 5.96
N MET A 204 -1.68 1.71 5.91
CA MET A 204 -3.12 1.61 5.65
C MET A 204 -3.78 0.69 6.65
N SER A 205 -4.96 1.07 7.13
CA SER A 205 -5.77 0.19 7.95
C SER A 205 -6.74 -0.66 7.12
N PRO A 206 -7.10 -1.86 7.62
CA PRO A 206 -8.08 -2.70 6.94
C PRO A 206 -9.43 -2.02 6.69
N TRP A 207 -9.92 -1.20 7.64
CA TRP A 207 -11.19 -0.49 7.47
C TRP A 207 -11.12 0.55 6.35
N TRP A 208 -9.99 1.25 6.22
CA TRP A 208 -9.80 2.25 5.18
C TRP A 208 -9.73 1.61 3.79
N ILE A 209 -8.98 0.50 3.68
CA ILE A 209 -8.95 -0.31 2.45
C ILE A 209 -10.36 -0.77 2.08
N ALA A 210 -11.11 -1.35 3.03
CA ALA A 210 -12.47 -1.79 2.78
C ALA A 210 -13.39 -0.64 2.33
N ALA A 211 -13.29 0.52 2.96
CA ALA A 211 -14.11 1.69 2.64
C ALA A 211 -13.77 2.31 1.26
N ARG A 212 -12.50 2.29 0.86
CA ARG A 212 -12.04 2.92 -0.39
C ARG A 212 -11.98 1.94 -1.56
N TRP A 213 -11.21 0.85 -1.39
CA TRP A 213 -11.02 -0.14 -2.46
C TRP A 213 -12.29 -0.95 -2.71
N GLY A 214 -13.12 -1.13 -1.68
CA GLY A 214 -14.44 -1.78 -1.78
C GLY A 214 -15.42 -1.09 -2.73
N ARG A 215 -15.12 0.14 -3.16
CA ARG A 215 -15.92 0.85 -4.18
C ARG A 215 -15.66 0.32 -5.58
N ALA A 216 -14.44 -0.13 -5.86
CA ALA A 216 -14.04 -0.68 -7.16
C ALA A 216 -13.97 -2.21 -7.17
N PHE A 217 -13.81 -2.82 -6.01
CA PHE A 217 -13.57 -4.26 -5.86
C PHE A 217 -14.46 -4.89 -4.79
N ASP A 218 -14.82 -6.13 -4.97
CA ASP A 218 -15.32 -7.00 -3.91
C ASP A 218 -14.11 -7.49 -3.10
N ILE A 219 -13.99 -7.04 -1.86
CA ILE A 219 -12.90 -7.43 -0.97
C ILE A 219 -13.15 -8.86 -0.49
N LEU A 220 -12.36 -9.80 -0.99
CA LEU A 220 -12.49 -11.22 -0.67
C LEU A 220 -11.80 -11.56 0.65
N ARG A 221 -10.66 -10.90 0.93
CA ARG A 221 -9.84 -11.15 2.12
C ARG A 221 -8.98 -9.94 2.44
N ILE A 222 -8.82 -9.64 3.73
CA ILE A 222 -7.78 -8.75 4.24
C ILE A 222 -7.09 -9.49 5.38
N GLU A 223 -5.79 -9.72 5.24
CA GLU A 223 -4.92 -10.21 6.31
C GLU A 223 -4.07 -9.02 6.78
N PRO A 224 -4.19 -8.57 8.03
CA PRO A 224 -3.54 -7.33 8.48
C PRO A 224 -2.02 -7.43 8.60
N SER A 225 -1.48 -8.65 8.60
CA SER A 225 -0.04 -8.96 8.70
C SER A 225 0.23 -10.38 8.22
N GLY A 226 1.49 -10.76 8.16
CA GLY A 226 1.90 -12.15 7.91
C GLY A 226 2.24 -12.49 6.47
N PHE A 227 2.12 -11.55 5.54
CA PHE A 227 2.58 -11.80 4.16
C PHE A 227 4.10 -12.06 4.14
N MET A 228 4.48 -13.25 3.67
CA MET A 228 5.84 -13.82 3.74
C MET A 228 6.44 -13.92 5.15
N GLY A 229 5.63 -13.93 6.19
CA GLY A 229 6.08 -13.93 7.57
C GLY A 229 5.13 -14.65 8.52
N ALA A 230 5.47 -14.60 9.82
CA ALA A 230 4.58 -15.07 10.86
C ALA A 230 3.42 -14.07 11.07
N PRO A 231 2.24 -14.51 11.52
CA PRO A 231 1.16 -13.62 11.95
C PRO A 231 1.67 -12.59 12.97
N GLY A 232 1.24 -11.33 12.80
CA GLY A 232 1.71 -10.22 13.65
C GLY A 232 3.05 -9.61 13.20
N ASN A 233 3.60 -10.04 12.07
CA ASN A 233 4.83 -9.50 11.49
C ASN A 233 4.69 -9.30 9.97
N GLY A 234 5.54 -8.45 9.38
CA GLY A 234 5.57 -8.20 7.95
C GLY A 234 4.36 -7.41 7.42
N HIS A 235 4.15 -7.48 6.12
CA HIS A 235 3.08 -6.74 5.45
C HIS A 235 1.72 -7.40 5.69
N GLY A 236 0.67 -6.58 5.65
CA GLY A 236 -0.68 -7.04 5.38
C GLY A 236 -0.88 -7.29 3.89
N VAL A 237 -1.96 -8.01 3.56
CA VAL A 237 -2.34 -8.27 2.16
C VAL A 237 -3.85 -8.17 1.99
N VAL A 238 -4.26 -7.62 0.86
CA VAL A 238 -5.64 -7.60 0.41
C VAL A 238 -5.79 -8.46 -0.84
N VAL A 239 -6.85 -9.27 -0.89
CA VAL A 239 -7.30 -10.00 -2.07
C VAL A 239 -8.65 -9.45 -2.46
N ALA A 240 -8.77 -8.99 -3.70
CA ALA A 240 -9.94 -8.29 -4.15
C ALA A 240 -10.33 -8.72 -5.58
N ARG A 241 -11.61 -8.78 -5.88
CA ARG A 241 -12.15 -9.13 -7.19
C ARG A 241 -12.74 -7.90 -7.86
N LYS A 242 -12.39 -7.66 -9.11
CA LYS A 242 -12.93 -6.54 -9.90
C LYS A 242 -14.44 -6.56 -9.92
N ARG A 243 -15.06 -5.46 -9.50
CA ARG A 243 -16.49 -5.18 -9.69
C ARG A 243 -16.73 -4.62 -11.07
N GLN A 244 -17.82 -5.04 -11.70
CA GLN A 244 -18.20 -4.52 -13.03
C GLN A 244 -19.10 -3.29 -12.89
N ILE A 245 -18.55 -2.23 -12.35
CA ILE A 245 -19.23 -0.96 -12.13
C ILE A 245 -18.35 0.19 -12.63
N PRO A 246 -18.94 1.28 -13.14
CA PRO A 246 -18.17 2.50 -13.36
C PRO A 246 -17.72 3.06 -12.02
N VAL A 247 -16.45 3.43 -11.93
CA VAL A 247 -15.85 4.04 -10.75
C VAL A 247 -14.86 5.11 -11.21
N THR A 248 -14.78 6.20 -10.49
CA THR A 248 -13.86 7.31 -10.75
C THR A 248 -12.87 7.51 -9.62
N ILE A 249 -11.80 8.28 -9.85
CA ILE A 249 -10.88 8.69 -8.78
C ILE A 249 -11.63 9.41 -7.67
N ALA A 250 -12.55 10.32 -8.01
CA ALA A 250 -13.36 11.03 -7.02
C ALA A 250 -14.23 10.10 -6.17
N ASP A 251 -14.72 9.00 -6.74
CA ASP A 251 -15.43 7.97 -5.95
C ASP A 251 -14.49 7.29 -4.96
N LEU A 252 -13.28 6.91 -5.40
CA LEU A 252 -12.30 6.26 -4.53
C LEU A 252 -11.84 7.18 -3.39
N GLU A 253 -11.61 8.45 -3.65
CA GLU A 253 -11.07 9.42 -2.69
C GLU A 253 -12.12 10.02 -1.76
N ARG A 254 -13.40 9.93 -2.10
CA ARG A 254 -14.47 10.50 -1.29
C ARG A 254 -14.45 9.93 0.13
N PRO A 255 -14.49 10.79 1.19
CA PRO A 255 -14.64 10.35 2.57
C PRO A 255 -15.86 9.47 2.78
N GLU A 256 -15.76 8.47 3.65
CA GLU A 256 -16.87 7.60 4.00
C GLU A 256 -17.69 8.22 5.15
N HIS A 257 -18.78 8.87 4.82
CA HIS A 257 -19.59 9.63 5.79
C HIS A 257 -20.18 8.79 6.93
N GLY A 258 -20.35 7.47 6.70
CA GLY A 258 -20.84 6.55 7.71
C GLY A 258 -19.75 5.93 8.59
N GLU A 259 -18.46 6.27 8.37
CA GLU A 259 -17.34 5.72 9.11
C GLU A 259 -16.79 6.75 10.13
N PRO A 260 -17.03 6.55 11.42
CA PRO A 260 -16.62 7.51 12.45
C PRO A 260 -15.11 7.78 12.49
N ARG A 261 -14.30 6.78 12.11
CA ARG A 261 -12.83 6.87 12.10
C ARG A 261 -12.28 7.76 10.99
N GLU A 262 -13.08 8.07 9.98
CA GLU A 262 -12.64 8.87 8.82
C GLU A 262 -12.08 10.24 9.23
N TRP A 263 -12.79 10.96 10.07
CA TRP A 263 -12.34 12.28 10.55
C TRP A 263 -11.14 12.20 11.49
N ALA A 264 -11.11 11.19 12.35
CA ALA A 264 -9.98 10.96 13.23
C ALA A 264 -8.70 10.66 12.42
N ALA A 265 -8.81 9.83 11.39
CA ALA A 265 -7.72 9.47 10.50
C ALA A 265 -7.19 10.65 9.69
N LEU A 266 -8.09 11.45 9.10
CA LEU A 266 -7.71 12.66 8.36
C LEU A 266 -7.01 13.68 9.27
N THR A 267 -7.49 13.84 10.49
CA THR A 267 -6.88 14.74 11.48
C THR A 267 -5.51 14.22 11.92
N HIS A 268 -5.38 12.92 12.15
CA HIS A 268 -4.11 12.29 12.49
C HIS A 268 -3.08 12.46 11.37
N GLN A 269 -3.42 12.12 10.14
CA GLN A 269 -2.55 12.29 8.96
C GLN A 269 -2.09 13.73 8.80
N ARG A 270 -3.00 14.71 8.92
CA ARG A 270 -2.65 16.13 8.85
C ARG A 270 -1.66 16.52 9.94
N THR A 271 -1.85 16.04 11.16
CA THR A 271 -0.95 16.32 12.28
C THR A 271 0.44 15.73 12.02
N GLN A 272 0.53 14.54 11.47
CA GLN A 272 1.80 13.91 11.09
C GLN A 272 2.52 14.71 10.01
N LEU A 273 1.84 15.08 8.94
CA LEU A 273 2.41 15.89 7.86
C LEU A 273 2.91 17.26 8.39
N TYR A 274 2.18 17.88 9.31
CA TYR A 274 2.61 19.14 9.94
C TYR A 274 3.89 18.96 10.78
N ARG A 275 3.99 17.88 11.56
CA ARG A 275 5.20 17.55 12.34
C ARG A 275 6.39 17.29 11.41
N GLU A 276 6.20 16.58 10.33
CA GLU A 276 7.23 16.30 9.35
C GLU A 276 7.72 17.57 8.66
N MET A 277 6.81 18.40 8.19
CA MET A 277 7.13 19.70 7.62
C MET A 277 7.96 20.58 8.61
N THR A 278 7.61 20.55 9.88
CA THR A 278 8.34 21.30 10.91
C THR A 278 9.77 20.77 11.10
N ARG A 279 9.95 19.46 11.09
CA ARG A 279 11.28 18.81 11.15
C ARG A 279 12.14 19.19 9.93
N TRP A 280 11.58 19.14 8.74
CA TRP A 280 12.29 19.50 7.51
C TRP A 280 12.68 20.96 7.46
N ARG A 281 11.80 21.86 7.90
CA ARG A 281 12.14 23.29 8.03
C ARG A 281 13.27 23.53 9.01
N ALA A 282 13.27 22.86 10.15
CA ALA A 282 14.36 22.93 11.11
C ALA A 282 15.68 22.42 10.53
N ARG A 283 15.65 21.32 9.78
CA ARG A 283 16.82 20.75 9.10
C ARG A 283 17.35 21.67 8.00
N ALA A 284 16.47 22.23 7.17
CA ALA A 284 16.85 23.19 6.13
C ALA A 284 17.56 24.40 6.74
N ARG A 285 17.02 25.01 7.80
CA ARG A 285 17.65 26.11 8.52
C ARG A 285 19.02 25.75 9.11
N ALA A 286 19.16 24.54 9.64
CA ALA A 286 20.44 24.08 10.16
C ALA A 286 21.49 23.90 9.04
N LEU A 287 21.09 23.41 7.87
CA LEU A 287 21.96 23.28 6.70
C LEU A 287 22.35 24.65 6.10
N GLU A 288 21.40 25.58 6.02
CA GLU A 288 21.66 26.97 5.59
C GLU A 288 22.66 27.66 6.52
N ALA A 289 22.48 27.52 7.83
CA ALA A 289 23.42 28.06 8.82
C ALA A 289 24.82 27.42 8.72
N ALA A 290 24.89 26.10 8.48
CA ALA A 290 26.16 25.40 8.29
C ALA A 290 26.85 25.77 6.98
N ALA A 291 26.11 26.10 5.94
CA ALA A 291 26.63 26.59 4.65
C ALA A 291 27.06 28.04 4.67
N GLY A 292 26.91 28.76 5.82
CA GLY A 292 27.26 30.17 5.93
C GLY A 292 26.30 31.10 5.17
N ALA A 293 25.12 30.63 4.83
CA ALA A 293 24.05 31.42 4.23
C ALA A 293 23.64 32.53 5.22
N PRO A 294 23.38 33.79 4.75
CA PRO A 294 22.81 34.82 5.61
C PRO A 294 21.50 34.30 6.21
N ALA A 295 21.30 34.53 7.51
CA ALA A 295 20.07 34.16 8.18
C ALA A 295 18.87 34.67 7.36
N PRO A 296 17.84 33.80 7.10
CA PRO A 296 16.64 34.30 6.45
C PRO A 296 16.08 35.49 7.20
N PRO A 297 15.39 36.41 6.54
CA PRO A 297 14.83 37.59 7.20
C PRO A 297 14.06 37.15 8.45
N ALA A 298 14.32 37.83 9.55
CA ALA A 298 13.87 37.46 10.90
C ALA A 298 12.33 37.45 11.06
N ALA A 299 11.60 37.94 10.09
CA ALA A 299 10.14 37.91 10.07
C ALA A 299 9.64 37.34 8.73
N LEU A 300 8.81 36.30 8.82
CA LEU A 300 7.90 35.96 7.73
C LEU A 300 6.94 37.16 7.50
N PRO A 301 6.42 37.34 6.29
CA PRO A 301 5.31 38.26 6.07
C PRO A 301 4.23 38.06 7.14
N GLU A 302 3.68 39.14 7.66
CA GLU A 302 2.76 39.13 8.81
C GLU A 302 1.56 38.21 8.58
N ASP A 303 1.08 38.13 7.35
CA ASP A 303 0.02 37.22 6.91
C ASP A 303 0.40 35.72 7.02
N VAL A 304 1.65 35.39 6.67
CA VAL A 304 2.17 34.01 6.79
C VAL A 304 2.44 33.66 8.25
N GLN A 305 2.95 34.60 9.04
CA GLN A 305 3.16 34.39 10.48
C GLN A 305 1.82 34.20 11.20
N ASN A 306 0.82 35.02 10.88
CA ASN A 306 -0.53 34.87 11.44
C ASN A 306 -1.18 33.53 11.12
N VAL A 307 -1.00 32.99 9.89
CA VAL A 307 -1.48 31.67 9.53
C VAL A 307 -0.75 30.58 10.31
N LEU A 308 0.56 30.72 10.53
CA LEU A 308 1.35 29.74 11.30
C LEU A 308 1.00 29.78 12.80
N ASP A 309 0.70 30.95 13.35
CA ASP A 309 0.33 31.10 14.76
C ASP A 309 -1.10 30.60 15.03
N LEU A 310 -1.99 30.69 14.04
CA LEU A 310 -3.35 30.13 14.11
C LEU A 310 -3.39 28.62 13.87
N ALA A 311 -2.42 28.04 13.17
CA ALA A 311 -2.42 26.63 12.83
C ALA A 311 -2.52 25.68 14.05
N PRO A 312 -1.80 25.90 15.18
CA PRO A 312 -1.95 25.06 16.38
C PRO A 312 -3.36 25.14 16.98
N GLN A 313 -3.98 26.33 16.97
CA GLN A 313 -5.32 26.54 17.48
C GLN A 313 -6.38 25.84 16.61
N VAL A 314 -6.26 26.01 15.29
CA VAL A 314 -7.14 25.34 14.32
C VAL A 314 -7.01 23.82 14.42
N ILE A 315 -5.79 23.30 14.67
CA ILE A 315 -5.55 21.87 14.89
C ILE A 315 -6.22 21.40 16.18
N ALA A 316 -6.08 22.14 17.28
CA ALA A 316 -6.70 21.82 18.55
C ALA A 316 -8.23 21.89 18.49
N ASP A 317 -8.79 22.91 17.80
CA ASP A 317 -10.23 23.05 17.62
C ASP A 317 -10.83 21.96 16.73
N ASN A 318 -10.12 21.54 15.69
CA ASN A 318 -10.54 20.43 14.86
C ASN A 318 -10.43 19.07 15.59
N HIS A 319 -9.46 18.87 16.49
CA HIS A 319 -9.39 17.69 17.34
C HIS A 319 -10.61 17.60 18.25
N ARG A 320 -10.96 18.71 18.92
CA ARG A 320 -12.13 18.79 19.79
C ARG A 320 -13.44 18.54 19.04
N LEU A 321 -13.58 19.12 17.84
CA LEU A 321 -14.74 18.88 16.98
C LEU A 321 -14.83 17.43 16.51
N ALA A 322 -13.71 16.80 16.18
CA ALA A 322 -13.67 15.38 15.79
C ALA A 322 -14.11 14.47 16.97
N GLU A 323 -13.63 14.74 18.18
CA GLU A 323 -14.07 14.02 19.39
C GLU A 323 -15.58 14.18 19.63
N GLN A 324 -16.10 15.39 19.50
CA GLN A 324 -17.55 15.67 19.63
C GLN A 324 -18.38 14.94 18.55
N VAL A 325 -17.92 14.91 17.31
CA VAL A 325 -18.60 14.18 16.22
C VAL A 325 -18.61 12.68 16.49
N ILE A 326 -17.51 12.12 17.00
CA ILE A 326 -17.42 10.69 17.37
C ILE A 326 -18.41 10.38 18.50
N GLU A 327 -18.50 11.24 19.50
CA GLU A 327 -19.42 11.08 20.63
C GLU A 327 -20.87 11.16 20.18
N LEU A 328 -21.22 12.16 19.37
CA LEU A 328 -22.57 12.30 18.79
C LEU A 328 -22.93 11.13 17.86
N ALA A 329 -21.99 10.60 17.09
CA ALA A 329 -22.22 9.43 16.24
C ALA A 329 -22.48 8.16 17.08
N ARG A 330 -21.81 7.99 18.22
CA ARG A 330 -22.08 6.91 19.18
C ARG A 330 -23.47 7.05 19.80
N GLU A 331 -23.83 8.24 20.25
CA GLU A 331 -25.16 8.53 20.81
C GLU A 331 -26.27 8.27 19.77
N ALA A 332 -26.08 8.70 18.52
CA ALA A 332 -27.01 8.44 17.44
C ALA A 332 -27.20 6.93 17.18
N ALA A 333 -26.11 6.17 17.16
CA ALA A 333 -26.16 4.73 16.98
C ALA A 333 -26.85 4.01 18.16
N ASP A 334 -26.70 4.51 19.38
CA ASP A 334 -27.40 3.99 20.55
C ASP A 334 -28.91 4.26 20.49
N LEU A 335 -29.28 5.48 20.10
CA LEU A 335 -30.69 5.87 19.89
C LEU A 335 -31.33 5.06 18.76
N GLU A 336 -30.65 4.79 17.67
CA GLU A 336 -31.17 3.93 16.59
C GLU A 336 -31.41 2.50 17.08
N ARG A 337 -30.47 1.93 17.87
CA ARG A 337 -30.65 0.60 18.49
C ARG A 337 -31.85 0.56 19.43
N GLU A 338 -32.02 1.57 20.25
CA GLU A 338 -33.15 1.65 21.16
C GLU A 338 -34.50 1.82 20.39
N LEU A 339 -34.48 2.61 19.34
CA LEU A 339 -35.63 2.81 18.45
C LEU A 339 -36.02 1.52 17.71
N GLN A 340 -35.04 0.73 17.27
CA GLN A 340 -35.29 -0.59 16.69
C GLN A 340 -35.86 -1.56 17.73
N ARG A 341 -35.34 -1.55 18.96
CA ARG A 341 -35.86 -2.36 20.06
C ARG A 341 -37.33 -2.00 20.41
N LEU A 342 -37.65 -0.72 20.51
CA LEU A 342 -39.00 -0.25 20.77
C LEU A 342 -39.97 -0.60 19.62
N ARG A 343 -39.53 -0.51 18.36
CA ARG A 343 -40.32 -0.93 17.19
C ARG A 343 -40.60 -2.42 17.21
N SER A 344 -39.65 -3.25 17.62
CA SER A 344 -39.83 -4.71 17.71
C SER A 344 -40.76 -5.13 18.86
N GLN A 345 -40.91 -4.28 19.87
CA GLN A 345 -41.82 -4.52 21.03
C GLN A 345 -43.21 -3.92 20.83
N ALA A 346 -43.45 -3.12 19.78
CA ALA A 346 -44.75 -2.57 19.50
C ALA A 346 -45.71 -3.68 19.04
N PRO A 347 -46.87 -3.84 19.66
CA PRO A 347 -47.85 -4.84 19.24
C PRO A 347 -48.31 -4.55 17.81
N ALA A 348 -48.35 -5.60 16.98
CA ALA A 348 -48.92 -5.52 15.64
C ALA A 348 -50.33 -4.93 15.71
N ARG A 349 -50.53 -3.72 15.21
CA ARG A 349 -51.87 -3.17 15.05
C ARG A 349 -52.60 -4.09 14.08
N ARG A 350 -53.64 -4.74 14.60
CA ARG A 350 -54.65 -5.48 13.81
C ARG A 350 -55.52 -4.53 13.01
#